data_7858b7407e7e7f6559b8fabeed821e41
#
_entry.id   7858b7407e7e7f6559b8fabeed821e41
#
_cell.length_a   1.000
_cell.length_b   1.000
_cell.length_c   1.000
_cell.angle_alpha   90.00
_cell.angle_beta   90.00
_cell.angle_gamma   90.00
#
_symmetry.space_group_name_H-M   'P 1'
#
loop_
_entity.id
_entity.type
_entity.pdbx_description
1 polymer ?
#
loop_
_entity_poly.entity_id
_entity_poly.type
_entity_poly.pdbx_seq_one_letter_code
_entity_poly.pdbx_strand_id
1 'polypeptide(L)'
;MTGTLRERLIALIEPLLQRLGYELVELEFSAGRAHAVLRLFIDREAGVTLDDCTQVSREISTLLDVEDPIPSAYTLEVSSPGFDRVLRTQAHFGRFVGSRVFVELKEPRAGRRRYTGKLLTVDEAGIALEVDREQVTVSFAEIGKARLAS
;
A
#
# COMPACT_ATOMS: atom_id res chain seq x y z
N MET A 1 -13.54 -2.36 19.61
CA MET A 1 -13.67 -1.58 18.38
C MET A 1 -13.33 -2.44 17.17
N THR A 2 -14.13 -2.34 16.20
CA THR A 2 -13.94 -3.15 15.00
C THR A 2 -13.55 -2.26 13.81
N GLY A 3 -12.51 -2.60 13.12
CA GLY A 3 -12.19 -2.01 11.85
C GLY A 3 -12.96 -2.68 10.73
N THR A 4 -12.69 -2.26 9.51
CA THR A 4 -13.23 -2.93 8.33
C THR A 4 -12.55 -4.28 8.16
N LEU A 5 -13.11 -5.15 7.32
CA LEU A 5 -12.47 -6.41 6.98
C LEU A 5 -11.10 -6.16 6.34
N ARG A 6 -10.98 -5.14 5.49
CA ARG A 6 -9.71 -4.76 4.89
C ARG A 6 -8.66 -4.42 5.95
N GLU A 7 -9.04 -3.61 6.94
CA GLU A 7 -8.13 -3.24 8.03
C GLU A 7 -7.70 -4.46 8.85
N ARG A 8 -8.64 -5.36 9.11
CA ARG A 8 -8.36 -6.60 9.83
C ARG A 8 -7.40 -7.50 9.04
N LEU A 9 -7.61 -7.61 7.73
CA LEU A 9 -6.72 -8.39 6.86
C LEU A 9 -5.32 -7.80 6.84
N ILE A 10 -5.20 -6.48 6.73
CA ILE A 10 -3.90 -5.81 6.79
C ILE A 10 -3.21 -6.08 8.12
N ALA A 11 -3.95 -5.99 9.23
CA ALA A 11 -3.39 -6.21 10.56
C ALA A 11 -2.88 -7.65 10.74
N LEU A 12 -3.50 -8.63 10.08
CA LEU A 12 -3.06 -10.03 10.12
C LEU A 12 -1.88 -10.28 9.18
N ILE A 13 -1.94 -9.73 7.98
CA ILE A 13 -1.05 -10.08 6.87
C ILE A 13 0.26 -9.29 6.90
N GLU A 14 0.19 -7.99 7.14
CA GLU A 14 1.37 -7.13 7.07
C GLU A 14 2.50 -7.56 8.01
N PRO A 15 2.24 -7.92 9.29
CA PRO A 15 3.31 -8.38 10.16
C PRO A 15 4.00 -9.65 9.66
N LEU A 16 3.24 -10.58 9.08
CA LEU A 16 3.82 -11.79 8.52
C LEU A 16 4.72 -11.47 7.32
N LEU A 17 4.26 -10.59 6.43
CA LEU A 17 5.07 -10.16 5.29
C LEU A 17 6.37 -9.51 5.74
N GLN A 18 6.31 -8.65 6.76
CA GLN A 18 7.50 -8.01 7.29
C GLN A 18 8.50 -9.02 7.85
N ARG A 19 8.03 -10.05 8.54
CA ARG A 19 8.89 -11.13 9.03
C ARG A 19 9.55 -11.92 7.89
N LEU A 20 8.86 -12.04 6.76
CA LEU A 20 9.38 -12.72 5.58
C LEU A 20 10.30 -11.81 4.74
N GLY A 21 10.39 -10.52 5.08
CA GLY A 21 11.27 -9.58 4.39
C GLY A 21 10.60 -8.80 3.26
N TYR A 22 9.28 -8.72 3.25
CA TYR A 22 8.54 -8.01 2.21
C TYR A 22 7.71 -6.86 2.78
N GLU A 23 7.44 -5.87 1.93
CA GLU A 23 6.49 -4.79 2.23
C GLU A 23 5.13 -5.16 1.65
N LEU A 24 4.06 -4.85 2.39
CA LEU A 24 2.72 -4.86 1.81
C LEU A 24 2.48 -3.50 1.16
N VAL A 25 2.49 -3.46 -0.16
CA VAL A 25 2.27 -2.23 -0.91
C VAL A 25 0.79 -1.85 -0.87
N GLU A 26 -0.07 -2.80 -1.21
CA GLU A 26 -1.51 -2.59 -1.20
C GLU A 26 -2.23 -3.92 -1.04
N LEU A 27 -3.43 -3.85 -0.48
CA LEU A 27 -4.34 -4.99 -0.34
C LEU A 27 -5.68 -4.59 -0.93
N GLU A 28 -6.17 -5.40 -1.86
CA GLU A 28 -7.49 -5.22 -2.46
C GLU A 28 -8.35 -6.42 -2.11
N PHE A 29 -9.56 -6.17 -1.65
CA PHE A 29 -10.52 -7.21 -1.35
C PHE A 29 -11.82 -6.91 -2.07
N SER A 30 -12.24 -7.86 -2.90
CA SER A 30 -13.46 -7.73 -3.67
C SER A 30 -14.39 -8.88 -3.32
N ALA A 31 -15.54 -8.58 -2.73
CA ALA A 31 -16.51 -9.59 -2.32
C ALA A 31 -17.52 -9.81 -3.45
N GLY A 32 -17.60 -11.05 -3.92
CA GLY A 32 -18.66 -11.49 -4.82
C GLY A 32 -19.76 -12.18 -4.03
N ARG A 33 -20.81 -12.63 -4.71
CA ARG A 33 -21.95 -13.31 -4.06
C ARG A 33 -21.53 -14.61 -3.38
N ALA A 34 -20.75 -15.43 -4.08
CA ALA A 34 -20.33 -16.75 -3.58
C ALA A 34 -18.83 -16.87 -3.49
N HIS A 35 -18.10 -15.87 -3.95
CA HIS A 35 -16.66 -15.97 -4.08
C HIS A 35 -16.02 -14.57 -3.98
N ALA A 36 -14.98 -14.45 -3.18
CA ALA A 36 -14.25 -13.21 -3.02
C ALA A 36 -12.86 -13.34 -3.64
N VAL A 37 -12.24 -12.20 -3.93
CA VAL A 37 -10.85 -12.15 -4.38
C VAL A 37 -10.06 -11.27 -3.42
N LEU A 38 -8.99 -11.82 -2.87
CA LEU A 38 -8.04 -11.08 -2.05
C LEU A 38 -6.76 -10.95 -2.86
N ARG A 39 -6.37 -9.71 -3.15
CA ARG A 39 -5.19 -9.43 -3.95
C ARG A 39 -4.18 -8.65 -3.13
N LEU A 40 -2.96 -9.17 -3.07
CA LEU A 40 -1.86 -8.54 -2.33
C LEU A 40 -0.79 -8.11 -3.30
N PHE A 41 -0.31 -6.88 -3.13
CA PHE A 41 0.83 -6.36 -3.87
C PHE A 41 1.98 -6.24 -2.88
N ILE A 42 3.06 -6.97 -3.13
CA ILE A 42 4.23 -7.01 -2.24
C ILE A 42 5.46 -6.50 -2.97
N ASP A 43 6.42 -5.98 -2.20
CA ASP A 43 7.65 -5.45 -2.77
C ASP A 43 8.81 -5.61 -1.77
N ARG A 44 10.04 -5.46 -2.27
CA ARG A 44 11.26 -5.32 -1.47
C ARG A 44 12.35 -4.72 -2.36
N GLU A 45 13.42 -4.19 -1.75
CA GLU A 45 14.48 -3.52 -2.51
C GLU A 45 15.11 -4.43 -3.57
N ALA A 46 15.34 -5.69 -3.22
CA ALA A 46 15.94 -6.66 -4.12
C ALA A 46 15.01 -7.10 -5.26
N GLY A 47 13.74 -6.67 -5.22
CA GLY A 47 12.75 -7.10 -6.19
C GLY A 47 12.02 -8.36 -5.75
N VAL A 48 10.96 -8.69 -6.47
CA VAL A 48 10.09 -9.82 -6.17
C VAL A 48 9.98 -10.69 -7.41
N THR A 49 10.27 -11.98 -7.25
CA THR A 49 10.16 -12.96 -8.32
C THR A 49 8.83 -13.72 -8.24
N LEU A 50 8.52 -14.49 -9.27
CA LEU A 50 7.34 -15.38 -9.23
C LEU A 50 7.45 -16.41 -8.10
N ASP A 51 8.65 -16.93 -7.86
CA ASP A 51 8.87 -17.89 -6.76
C ASP A 51 8.60 -17.22 -5.41
N ASP A 52 9.01 -15.97 -5.25
CA ASP A 52 8.71 -15.20 -4.04
C ASP A 52 7.21 -15.09 -3.83
N CYS A 53 6.46 -14.76 -4.88
CA CYS A 53 5.00 -14.65 -4.79
C CYS A 53 4.36 -15.97 -4.43
N THR A 54 4.85 -17.08 -4.98
CA THR A 54 4.35 -18.43 -4.67
C THR A 54 4.59 -18.77 -3.21
N GLN A 55 5.79 -18.50 -2.70
CA GLN A 55 6.13 -18.77 -1.31
C GLN A 55 5.28 -17.93 -0.36
N VAL A 56 5.17 -16.64 -0.64
CA VAL A 56 4.34 -15.72 0.16
C VAL A 56 2.89 -16.18 0.14
N SER A 57 2.38 -16.57 -1.02
CA SER A 57 1.01 -17.06 -1.15
C SER A 57 0.74 -18.25 -0.23
N ARG A 58 1.67 -19.18 -0.15
CA ARG A 58 1.54 -20.35 0.74
C ARG A 58 1.49 -19.95 2.21
N GLU A 59 2.38 -19.05 2.62
CA GLU A 59 2.45 -18.57 4.00
C GLU A 59 1.18 -17.82 4.38
N ILE A 60 0.69 -16.96 3.49
CA ILE A 60 -0.53 -16.20 3.75
C ILE A 60 -1.75 -17.14 3.78
N SER A 61 -1.83 -18.12 2.88
CA SER A 61 -2.91 -19.09 2.89
C SER A 61 -2.99 -19.84 4.21
N THR A 62 -1.85 -20.25 4.75
CA THR A 62 -1.79 -20.93 6.04
C THR A 62 -2.31 -20.03 7.16
N LEU A 63 -1.87 -18.74 7.16
CA LEU A 63 -2.34 -17.77 8.15
C LEU A 63 -3.85 -17.59 8.07
N LEU A 64 -4.38 -17.43 6.87
CA LEU A 64 -5.82 -17.20 6.68
C LEU A 64 -6.65 -18.43 7.02
N ASP A 65 -6.12 -19.63 6.82
CA ASP A 65 -6.79 -20.86 7.23
C ASP A 65 -6.92 -20.95 8.74
N VAL A 66 -5.88 -20.52 9.47
CA VAL A 66 -5.90 -20.54 10.93
C VAL A 66 -6.81 -19.46 11.50
N GLU A 67 -6.69 -18.21 11.01
CA GLU A 67 -7.41 -17.06 11.54
C GLU A 67 -8.84 -16.97 11.00
N ASP A 68 -9.09 -17.52 9.83
CA ASP A 68 -10.39 -17.59 9.16
C ASP A 68 -11.18 -16.28 9.18
N PRO A 69 -10.60 -15.17 8.69
CA PRO A 69 -11.29 -13.87 8.77
C PRO A 69 -12.30 -13.63 7.65
N ILE A 70 -12.23 -14.39 6.55
CA ILE A 70 -13.07 -14.20 5.38
C ILE A 70 -14.21 -15.21 5.41
N PRO A 71 -15.47 -14.74 5.49
CA PRO A 71 -16.61 -15.65 5.70
C PRO A 71 -17.03 -16.46 4.48
N SER A 72 -16.54 -16.12 3.29
CA SER A 72 -16.89 -16.83 2.06
C SER A 72 -15.67 -17.54 1.47
N ALA A 73 -15.90 -18.32 0.42
CA ALA A 73 -14.79 -18.82 -0.39
C ALA A 73 -14.08 -17.65 -1.05
N TYR A 74 -12.76 -17.75 -1.23
CA TYR A 74 -11.98 -16.67 -1.82
C TYR A 74 -10.81 -17.23 -2.63
N THR A 75 -10.32 -16.40 -3.55
CA THR A 75 -9.09 -16.64 -4.29
C THR A 75 -8.04 -15.66 -3.78
N LEU A 76 -6.85 -16.16 -3.47
CA LEU A 76 -5.72 -15.33 -3.06
C LEU A 76 -4.79 -15.13 -4.25
N GLU A 77 -4.50 -13.86 -4.55
CA GLU A 77 -3.55 -13.48 -5.59
C GLU A 77 -2.43 -12.65 -4.96
N VAL A 78 -1.19 -13.00 -5.23
CA VAL A 78 -0.02 -12.26 -4.74
C VAL A 78 0.81 -11.87 -5.95
N SER A 79 1.13 -10.58 -6.05
CA SER A 79 1.94 -10.08 -7.15
C SER A 79 2.82 -8.91 -6.71
N SER A 80 3.73 -8.50 -7.58
CA SER A 80 4.51 -7.28 -7.38
C SER A 80 3.74 -6.09 -7.94
N PRO A 81 4.01 -4.86 -7.46
CA PRO A 81 3.36 -3.67 -8.01
C PRO A 81 3.90 -3.34 -9.40
N GLY A 82 3.12 -2.56 -10.16
CA GLY A 82 3.56 -2.01 -11.42
C GLY A 82 4.41 -0.76 -11.23
N PHE A 83 4.61 -0.01 -12.32
CA PHE A 83 5.42 1.20 -12.31
C PHE A 83 4.84 2.30 -11.43
N ASP A 84 3.53 2.32 -11.27
CA ASP A 84 2.82 3.29 -10.44
C ASP A 84 2.56 2.73 -9.04
N ARG A 85 3.65 2.30 -8.39
CA ARG A 85 3.60 1.71 -7.07
C ARG A 85 2.89 2.62 -6.08
N VAL A 86 1.91 2.07 -5.38
CA VAL A 86 1.16 2.79 -4.35
C VAL A 86 2.05 3.06 -3.13
N LEU A 87 1.94 4.27 -2.58
CA LEU A 87 2.63 4.68 -1.36
C LEU A 87 1.57 4.88 -0.27
N ARG A 88 1.62 4.04 0.73
CA ARG A 88 0.54 3.96 1.72
C ARG A 88 0.98 4.33 3.13
N THR A 89 2.24 4.10 3.49
CA THR A 89 2.73 4.30 4.84
C THR A 89 3.91 5.26 4.87
N GLN A 90 4.24 5.75 6.06
CA GLN A 90 5.43 6.59 6.24
C GLN A 90 6.68 5.87 5.73
N ALA A 91 6.81 4.57 6.02
CA ALA A 91 7.96 3.80 5.56
C ALA A 91 8.03 3.72 4.03
N HIS A 92 6.88 3.60 3.37
CA HIS A 92 6.82 3.61 1.90
C HIS A 92 7.37 4.92 1.34
N PHE A 93 6.90 6.05 1.85
CA PHE A 93 7.39 7.35 1.41
C PHE A 93 8.87 7.52 1.71
N GLY A 94 9.30 7.10 2.92
CA GLY A 94 10.71 7.22 3.31
C GLY A 94 11.65 6.51 2.37
N ARG A 95 11.24 5.37 1.85
CA ARG A 95 12.04 4.61 0.89
C ARG A 95 12.24 5.36 -0.43
N PHE A 96 11.31 6.20 -0.81
CA PHE A 96 11.31 6.87 -2.12
C PHE A 96 11.58 8.36 -2.07
N VAL A 97 12.21 8.85 -1.00
CA VAL A 97 12.69 10.24 -0.95
C VAL A 97 13.62 10.48 -2.14
N GLY A 98 13.42 11.59 -2.83
CA GLY A 98 14.13 11.93 -4.06
C GLY A 98 13.42 11.51 -5.33
N SER A 99 12.41 10.65 -5.24
CA SER A 99 11.63 10.22 -6.39
C SER A 99 10.45 11.14 -6.64
N ARG A 100 9.95 11.09 -7.85
CA ARG A 100 8.74 11.82 -8.23
C ARG A 100 7.52 11.05 -7.76
N VAL A 101 6.60 11.73 -7.09
CA VAL A 101 5.38 11.11 -6.56
C VAL A 101 4.15 11.89 -6.95
N PHE A 102 3.03 11.18 -7.04
CA PHE A 102 1.70 11.75 -7.24
C PHE A 102 0.92 11.59 -5.94
N VAL A 103 0.27 12.67 -5.49
CA VAL A 103 -0.54 12.68 -4.28
C VAL A 103 -1.89 13.29 -4.59
N GLU A 104 -2.96 12.62 -4.17
CA GLU A 104 -4.31 13.16 -4.25
C GLU A 104 -4.84 13.34 -2.83
N LEU A 105 -5.28 14.54 -2.51
CA LEU A 105 -5.83 14.86 -1.19
C LEU A 105 -7.26 14.36 -1.07
N LYS A 106 -7.67 14.04 0.15
CA LYS A 106 -9.06 13.67 0.45
C LYS A 106 -10.00 14.81 0.13
N GLU A 107 -9.57 16.05 0.45
CA GLU A 107 -10.32 17.26 0.19
C GLU A 107 -9.42 18.28 -0.48
N PRO A 108 -9.96 19.10 -1.40
CA PRO A 108 -9.12 20.09 -2.08
C PRO A 108 -8.60 21.15 -1.13
N ARG A 109 -7.39 21.60 -1.39
CA ARG A 109 -6.76 22.72 -0.70
C ARG A 109 -6.69 23.87 -1.69
N ALA A 110 -7.38 24.99 -1.40
CA ALA A 110 -7.45 26.14 -2.31
C ALA A 110 -7.87 25.72 -3.73
N GLY A 111 -8.83 24.81 -3.81
CA GLY A 111 -9.34 24.31 -5.08
C GLY A 111 -8.49 23.27 -5.79
N ARG A 112 -7.38 22.87 -5.18
CA ARG A 112 -6.47 21.90 -5.79
C ARG A 112 -6.40 20.62 -4.95
N ARG A 113 -6.59 19.49 -5.59
CA ARG A 113 -6.59 18.18 -4.92
C ARG A 113 -5.37 17.34 -5.30
N ARG A 114 -4.80 17.53 -6.48
CA ARG A 114 -3.74 16.69 -7.02
C ARG A 114 -2.41 17.42 -7.13
N TYR A 115 -1.36 16.76 -6.67
CA TYR A 115 -0.01 17.30 -6.72
C TYR A 115 0.93 16.24 -7.26
N THR A 116 1.83 16.62 -8.16
CA THR A 116 2.90 15.76 -8.64
C THR A 116 4.20 16.51 -8.49
N GLY A 117 5.17 15.90 -7.81
CA GLY A 117 6.44 16.55 -7.60
C GLY A 117 7.46 15.64 -6.95
N LYS A 118 8.66 16.18 -6.72
CA LYS A 118 9.74 15.44 -6.09
C LYS A 118 9.49 15.34 -4.60
N LEU A 119 9.59 14.14 -4.05
CA LEU A 119 9.47 13.91 -2.62
C LEU A 119 10.77 14.37 -1.94
N LEU A 120 10.68 15.42 -1.12
CA LEU A 120 11.84 16.02 -0.48
C LEU A 120 12.13 15.41 0.87
N THR A 121 11.12 15.35 1.74
CA THR A 121 11.29 14.83 3.11
C THR A 121 10.04 14.08 3.54
N VAL A 122 10.23 13.22 4.53
CA VAL A 122 9.16 12.45 5.17
C VAL A 122 9.41 12.47 6.67
N ASP A 123 8.36 12.74 7.45
CA ASP A 123 8.43 12.65 8.90
C ASP A 123 7.12 12.04 9.43
N GLU A 124 6.95 12.05 10.75
CA GLU A 124 5.77 11.44 11.38
C GLU A 124 4.46 12.13 10.99
N ALA A 125 4.52 13.41 10.69
CA ALA A 125 3.33 14.20 10.40
C ALA A 125 2.92 14.12 8.93
N GLY A 126 3.88 14.00 8.03
CA GLY A 126 3.58 14.01 6.61
C GLY A 126 4.81 14.08 5.72
N ILE A 127 4.61 14.65 4.55
CA ILE A 127 5.64 14.73 3.52
C ILE A 127 5.78 16.16 3.00
N ALA A 128 6.94 16.45 2.41
CA ALA A 128 7.16 17.69 1.69
C ALA A 128 7.50 17.36 0.24
N LEU A 129 6.83 18.03 -0.66
CA LEU A 129 7.01 17.86 -2.11
C LEU A 129 7.54 19.16 -2.72
N GLU A 130 8.33 19.05 -3.78
CA GLU A 130 8.68 20.19 -4.62
C GLU A 130 7.77 20.16 -5.85
N VAL A 131 6.87 21.13 -5.94
CA VAL A 131 5.89 21.26 -7.03
C VAL A 131 6.06 22.65 -7.63
N ASP A 132 6.39 22.73 -8.92
CA ASP A 132 6.59 23.99 -9.62
C ASP A 132 7.56 24.93 -8.89
N ARG A 133 8.66 24.37 -8.39
CA ARG A 133 9.74 25.06 -7.66
C ARG A 133 9.32 25.60 -6.29
N GLU A 134 8.16 25.21 -5.81
CA GLU A 134 7.69 25.58 -4.47
C GLU A 134 7.58 24.33 -3.61
N GLN A 135 7.80 24.50 -2.32
CA GLN A 135 7.64 23.40 -1.37
C GLN A 135 6.20 23.33 -0.89
N VAL A 136 5.60 22.16 -1.05
CA VAL A 136 4.24 21.88 -0.57
C VAL A 136 4.33 20.83 0.52
N THR A 137 3.78 21.12 1.69
CA THR A 137 3.74 20.19 2.82
C THR A 137 2.34 19.60 2.95
N VAL A 138 2.26 18.27 3.05
CA VAL A 138 0.99 17.56 3.13
C VAL A 138 1.06 16.58 4.31
N SER A 139 0.05 16.64 5.19
CA SER A 139 -0.02 15.67 6.29
C SER A 139 -0.56 14.33 5.79
N PHE A 140 -0.19 13.24 6.48
CA PHE A 140 -0.70 11.91 6.12
C PHE A 140 -2.23 11.87 6.22
N ALA A 141 -2.80 12.59 7.17
CA ALA A 141 -4.27 12.64 7.33
C ALA A 141 -4.97 13.25 6.12
N GLU A 142 -4.29 14.17 5.39
CA GLU A 142 -4.84 14.83 4.21
C GLU A 142 -4.77 13.97 2.95
N ILE A 143 -3.88 12.97 2.93
CA ILE A 143 -3.64 12.17 1.73
C ILE A 143 -4.74 11.14 1.53
N GLY A 144 -5.42 11.20 0.40
CA GLY A 144 -6.38 10.19 0.01
C GLY A 144 -5.71 9.00 -0.66
N LYS A 145 -4.81 9.28 -1.61
CA LYS A 145 -4.00 8.25 -2.24
C LYS A 145 -2.70 8.85 -2.77
N ALA A 146 -1.70 8.00 -2.92
CA ALA A 146 -0.41 8.42 -3.44
C ALA A 146 0.26 7.25 -4.16
N ARG A 147 1.11 7.56 -5.13
CA ARG A 147 1.86 6.57 -5.88
C ARG A 147 3.13 7.18 -6.46
N LEU A 148 4.06 6.32 -6.86
CA LEU A 148 5.20 6.80 -7.64
C LEU A 148 4.70 7.34 -8.97
N ALA A 149 5.36 8.38 -9.47
CA ALA A 149 5.07 8.96 -10.77
C ALA A 149 6.29 8.78 -11.67
N SER A 150 6.04 8.56 -12.93
CA SER A 150 7.11 8.44 -13.91
C SER A 150 7.48 9.80 -14.52
#